data_9d8009a342f8e065b7bc7a65b01140ad
#
_entry.id   9d8009a342f8e065b7bc7a65b01140ad
#
_cell.length_a   1.000
_cell.length_b   1.000
_cell.length_c   1.000
_cell.angle_alpha   90.00
_cell.angle_beta   90.00
_cell.angle_gamma   90.00
#
_symmetry.space_group_name_H-M   'P 1'
#
loop_
_entity.id
_entity.type
_entity.pdbx_description
1 polymer ?
#
loop_
_entity_poly.entity_id
_entity_poly.type
_entity_poly.pdbx_seq_one_letter_code
_entity_poly.pdbx_strand_id
1 'polypeptide(L)'
;PVGTRFSCGDALLEMTQIGKECHSHCEIFKRMGECIMPREGVFARVVKGGTIHTGDEMKLLPTPADLPLRAAVITLSDKGSHGEREDKSGPLIVEMLTATGYKVEETLLLPDDAAQLKTQLLRLADARQVNLILTTGGTGFAPRDITPEVTLSVAERNAPGIAEAMRYHSLTITPRGMLSRAASVLRGKTLIVNLPGSPKAVKENLEYILPSLAHGIRLAAGLDGECARK
;
A
#
# COMPACT_ATOMS: atom_id res chain seq x y z
N PRO A 1 5.57 -13.85 -4.26
CA PRO A 1 5.18 -12.53 -3.72
C PRO A 1 6.38 -11.61 -3.59
N VAL A 2 6.18 -10.30 -3.67
CA VAL A 2 7.22 -9.30 -3.38
C VAL A 2 7.75 -9.51 -1.95
N GLY A 3 9.07 -9.40 -1.78
CA GLY A 3 9.77 -9.76 -0.54
C GLY A 3 10.23 -11.22 -0.46
N THR A 4 9.79 -12.07 -1.40
CA THR A 4 10.30 -13.46 -1.48
C THR A 4 11.80 -13.44 -1.76
N ARG A 5 12.55 -14.19 -0.95
CA ARG A 5 13.99 -14.42 -1.15
C ARG A 5 14.24 -15.71 -1.86
N PHE A 6 15.26 -15.73 -2.69
CA PHE A 6 15.72 -16.92 -3.38
C PHE A 6 17.22 -16.88 -3.60
N SER A 7 17.85 -18.05 -3.55
CA SER A 7 19.27 -18.21 -3.89
C SER A 7 19.40 -18.71 -5.32
N CYS A 8 20.46 -18.28 -6.01
CA CYS A 8 20.87 -18.78 -7.30
C CYS A 8 22.40 -18.75 -7.33
N GLY A 9 23.05 -19.91 -7.51
CA GLY A 9 24.48 -20.03 -7.24
C GLY A 9 24.81 -19.52 -5.84
N ASP A 10 25.81 -18.66 -5.71
CA ASP A 10 26.21 -18.05 -4.42
C ASP A 10 25.44 -16.75 -4.09
N ALA A 11 24.61 -16.27 -5.01
CA ALA A 11 23.87 -15.02 -4.85
C ALA A 11 22.57 -15.23 -4.06
N LEU A 12 22.23 -14.22 -3.23
CA LEU A 12 20.93 -14.10 -2.57
C LEU A 12 20.18 -12.91 -3.16
N LEU A 13 18.99 -13.18 -3.65
CA LEU A 13 18.12 -12.22 -4.31
C LEU A 13 16.81 -12.07 -3.54
N GLU A 14 16.22 -10.87 -3.61
CA GLU A 14 14.90 -10.58 -3.03
C GLU A 14 14.01 -9.92 -4.08
N MET A 15 12.85 -10.52 -4.33
CA MET A 15 11.86 -9.99 -5.27
C MET A 15 11.35 -8.62 -4.79
N THR A 16 11.43 -7.62 -5.63
CA THR A 16 11.03 -6.22 -5.32
C THR A 16 9.79 -5.77 -6.05
N GLN A 17 9.49 -6.37 -7.20
CA GLN A 17 8.35 -5.98 -8.02
C GLN A 17 7.96 -7.10 -8.98
N ILE A 18 6.65 -7.21 -9.26
CA ILE A 18 6.09 -8.05 -10.33
C ILE A 18 5.53 -7.10 -11.38
N GLY A 19 5.91 -7.33 -12.64
CA GLY A 19 5.56 -6.49 -13.76
C GLY A 19 6.25 -5.10 -13.71
N LYS A 20 6.35 -4.48 -14.86
CA LYS A 20 6.78 -3.08 -14.99
C LYS A 20 6.19 -2.52 -16.26
N GLU A 21 5.51 -1.39 -16.14
CA GLU A 21 5.03 -0.64 -17.31
C GLU A 21 6.20 -0.29 -18.23
N CYS A 22 6.04 -0.56 -19.50
CA CYS A 22 7.06 -0.29 -20.51
C CYS A 22 6.74 1.03 -21.20
N HIS A 23 7.55 2.06 -20.98
CA HIS A 23 7.36 3.40 -21.57
C HIS A 23 7.72 3.47 -23.06
N SER A 24 8.50 2.50 -23.58
CA SER A 24 8.86 2.42 -24.99
C SER A 24 8.90 0.96 -25.45
N HIS A 25 8.35 0.69 -26.61
CA HIS A 25 8.39 -0.65 -27.20
C HIS A 25 9.83 -0.99 -27.61
N CYS A 26 10.42 -1.97 -26.93
CA CYS A 26 11.75 -2.48 -27.25
C CYS A 26 11.71 -3.43 -28.46
N GLU A 27 12.87 -3.87 -28.95
CA GLU A 27 12.99 -4.78 -30.09
C GLU A 27 12.22 -6.11 -29.87
N ILE A 28 12.12 -6.61 -28.65
CA ILE A 28 11.33 -7.82 -28.35
C ILE A 28 9.85 -7.57 -28.66
N PHE A 29 9.29 -6.45 -28.18
CA PHE A 29 7.90 -6.10 -28.48
C PHE A 29 7.66 -5.91 -29.98
N LYS A 30 8.59 -5.23 -30.69
CA LYS A 30 8.48 -5.00 -32.13
C LYS A 30 8.49 -6.28 -32.94
N ARG A 31 9.26 -7.31 -32.50
CA ARG A 31 9.39 -8.60 -33.22
C ARG A 31 8.28 -9.57 -32.90
N MET A 32 7.85 -9.59 -31.63
CA MET A 32 6.91 -10.59 -31.11
C MET A 32 5.46 -10.10 -31.03
N GLY A 33 5.23 -8.78 -31.17
CA GLY A 33 3.91 -8.16 -31.04
C GLY A 33 3.43 -7.99 -29.58
N GLU A 34 4.07 -8.66 -28.64
CA GLU A 34 3.75 -8.58 -27.20
C GLU A 34 5.02 -8.71 -26.35
N CYS A 35 4.91 -8.33 -25.08
CA CYS A 35 5.98 -8.48 -24.10
C CYS A 35 5.40 -8.98 -22.78
N ILE A 36 6.01 -10.04 -22.25
CA ILE A 36 5.63 -10.67 -20.97
C ILE A 36 6.05 -9.83 -19.75
N MET A 37 7.09 -9.00 -19.90
CA MET A 37 7.68 -8.23 -18.79
C MET A 37 6.69 -7.34 -18.03
N PRO A 38 5.73 -6.64 -18.68
CA PRO A 38 4.76 -5.85 -17.96
C PRO A 38 3.82 -6.66 -17.04
N ARG A 39 3.57 -7.92 -17.38
CA ARG A 39 2.62 -8.79 -16.66
C ARG A 39 3.31 -9.72 -15.67
N GLU A 40 4.37 -10.38 -16.10
CA GLU A 40 4.97 -11.52 -15.37
C GLU A 40 6.46 -11.31 -15.10
N GLY A 41 7.05 -10.21 -15.60
CA GLY A 41 8.45 -9.88 -15.32
C GLY A 41 8.67 -9.70 -13.83
N VAL A 42 9.71 -10.33 -13.31
CA VAL A 42 10.08 -10.22 -11.90
C VAL A 42 11.36 -9.40 -11.78
N PHE A 43 11.32 -8.41 -10.91
CA PHE A 43 12.49 -7.62 -10.54
C PHE A 43 12.95 -8.02 -9.14
N ALA A 44 14.25 -8.18 -8.99
CA ALA A 44 14.85 -8.53 -7.72
C ALA A 44 16.05 -7.61 -7.43
N ARG A 45 16.29 -7.35 -6.15
CA ARG A 45 17.53 -6.73 -5.69
C ARG A 45 18.50 -7.81 -5.24
N VAL A 46 19.78 -7.58 -5.39
CA VAL A 46 20.84 -8.41 -4.86
C VAL A 46 20.99 -8.09 -3.37
N VAL A 47 20.68 -9.07 -2.50
CA VAL A 47 20.85 -8.96 -1.04
C VAL A 47 22.27 -9.35 -0.65
N LYS A 48 22.78 -10.41 -1.27
CA LYS A 48 24.17 -10.86 -1.15
C LYS A 48 24.70 -11.15 -2.54
N GLY A 49 25.83 -10.55 -2.89
CA GLY A 49 26.51 -10.81 -4.14
C GLY A 49 27.03 -12.24 -4.23
N GLY A 50 27.21 -12.74 -5.44
CA GLY A 50 27.72 -14.08 -5.72
C GLY A 50 27.82 -14.29 -7.23
N THR A 51 28.35 -15.44 -7.62
CA THR A 51 28.45 -15.84 -9.02
C THR A 51 27.23 -16.68 -9.39
N ILE A 52 26.65 -16.40 -10.56
CA ILE A 52 25.55 -17.16 -11.14
C ILE A 52 26.02 -17.70 -12.50
N HIS A 53 25.81 -18.98 -12.72
CA HIS A 53 26.14 -19.65 -13.98
C HIS A 53 24.87 -20.11 -14.70
N THR A 54 24.98 -20.32 -15.98
CA THR A 54 23.91 -20.95 -16.76
C THR A 54 23.68 -22.38 -16.25
N GLY A 55 22.43 -22.66 -15.83
CA GLY A 55 22.07 -23.97 -15.28
C GLY A 55 22.03 -24.03 -13.74
N ASP A 56 22.41 -22.95 -13.04
CA ASP A 56 22.26 -22.89 -11.59
C ASP A 56 20.79 -22.97 -11.20
N GLU A 57 20.51 -23.75 -10.16
CA GLU A 57 19.16 -23.91 -9.62
C GLU A 57 18.75 -22.67 -8.80
N MET A 58 17.54 -22.17 -9.06
CA MET A 58 16.93 -21.11 -8.27
C MET A 58 16.09 -21.71 -7.14
N LYS A 59 16.49 -21.51 -5.88
CA LYS A 59 15.82 -22.05 -4.68
C LYS A 59 15.08 -20.96 -3.94
N LEU A 60 13.77 -21.12 -3.77
CA LEU A 60 12.98 -20.25 -2.90
C LEU A 60 13.37 -20.48 -1.44
N LEU A 61 13.57 -19.40 -0.71
CA LEU A 61 13.87 -19.44 0.71
C LEU A 61 12.62 -19.09 1.53
N PRO A 62 12.48 -19.62 2.75
CA PRO A 62 11.41 -19.23 3.65
C PRO A 62 11.41 -17.71 3.86
N THR A 63 10.22 -17.10 3.86
CA THR A 63 10.08 -15.67 4.18
C THR A 63 10.38 -15.47 5.66
N PRO A 64 11.34 -14.61 6.06
CA PRO A 64 11.57 -14.30 7.45
C PRO A 64 10.32 -13.76 8.12
N ALA A 65 9.97 -14.29 9.30
CA ALA A 65 8.77 -13.87 10.04
C ALA A 65 8.87 -12.46 10.62
N ASP A 66 10.10 -11.93 10.74
CA ASP A 66 10.45 -10.63 11.32
C ASP A 66 10.54 -9.50 10.29
N LEU A 67 10.21 -9.77 9.03
CA LEU A 67 10.20 -8.70 8.02
C LEU A 67 9.20 -7.60 8.40
N PRO A 68 9.61 -6.32 8.33
CA PRO A 68 8.72 -5.21 8.59
C PRO A 68 7.56 -5.21 7.58
N LEU A 69 6.35 -4.91 8.05
CA LEU A 69 5.21 -4.69 7.17
C LEU A 69 5.48 -3.47 6.28
N ARG A 70 5.24 -3.62 4.98
CA ARG A 70 5.50 -2.58 3.99
C ARG A 70 4.26 -1.74 3.79
N ALA A 71 4.43 -0.42 3.76
CA ALA A 71 3.33 0.52 3.60
C ALA A 71 3.59 1.52 2.47
N ALA A 72 2.51 2.08 1.94
CA ALA A 72 2.53 3.24 1.07
C ALA A 72 1.53 4.29 1.57
N VAL A 73 1.82 5.55 1.32
CA VAL A 73 0.99 6.69 1.72
C VAL A 73 0.60 7.50 0.48
N ILE A 74 -0.68 7.82 0.33
CA ILE A 74 -1.19 8.66 -0.76
C ILE A 74 -1.94 9.84 -0.16
N THR A 75 -1.46 11.06 -0.42
CA THR A 75 -2.17 12.29 -0.09
C THR A 75 -2.97 12.76 -1.31
N LEU A 76 -4.28 12.98 -1.15
CA LEU A 76 -5.18 13.56 -2.14
C LEU A 76 -5.36 15.04 -1.83
N SER A 77 -4.91 15.92 -2.71
CA SER A 77 -5.06 17.36 -2.56
C SER A 77 -4.76 18.08 -3.87
N ASP A 78 -5.76 18.71 -4.49
CA ASP A 78 -5.57 19.57 -5.66
C ASP A 78 -4.54 20.67 -5.38
N LYS A 79 -4.70 21.39 -4.26
CA LYS A 79 -3.79 22.48 -3.90
C LYS A 79 -2.38 21.99 -3.59
N GLY A 80 -2.26 20.82 -2.97
CA GLY A 80 -0.97 20.21 -2.67
C GLY A 80 -0.24 19.79 -3.94
N SER A 81 -0.92 19.11 -4.85
CA SER A 81 -0.35 18.61 -6.10
C SER A 81 0.11 19.73 -7.05
N HIS A 82 -0.50 20.92 -6.96
CA HIS A 82 -0.07 22.12 -7.69
C HIS A 82 0.95 22.99 -6.94
N GLY A 83 1.37 22.57 -5.74
CA GLY A 83 2.34 23.33 -4.94
C GLY A 83 1.78 24.57 -4.23
N GLU A 84 0.45 24.75 -4.21
CA GLU A 84 -0.24 25.88 -3.56
C GLU A 84 -0.40 25.68 -2.04
N ARG A 85 -0.22 24.46 -1.56
CA ARG A 85 -0.32 24.10 -0.14
C ARG A 85 0.70 23.01 0.18
N GLU A 86 1.40 23.18 1.29
CA GLU A 86 2.27 22.15 1.84
C GLU A 86 1.45 20.94 2.34
N ASP A 87 1.86 19.73 1.97
CA ASP A 87 1.32 18.49 2.55
C ASP A 87 1.92 18.26 3.95
N LYS A 88 1.07 18.37 4.96
CA LYS A 88 1.42 18.10 6.36
C LYS A 88 0.91 16.74 6.84
N SER A 89 -0.06 16.17 6.13
CA SER A 89 -0.70 14.91 6.52
C SER A 89 0.12 13.70 6.10
N GLY A 90 0.61 13.68 4.86
CA GLY A 90 1.46 12.61 4.35
C GLY A 90 2.71 12.38 5.19
N PRO A 91 3.55 13.40 5.42
CA PRO A 91 4.74 13.26 6.30
C PRO A 91 4.41 12.79 7.72
N LEU A 92 3.32 13.26 8.32
CA LEU A 92 2.88 12.81 9.64
C LEU A 92 2.54 11.32 9.65
N ILE A 93 1.83 10.83 8.63
CA ILE A 93 1.49 9.39 8.50
C ILE A 93 2.79 8.58 8.38
N VAL A 94 3.74 9.03 7.56
CA VAL A 94 5.05 8.36 7.39
C VAL A 94 5.80 8.26 8.72
N GLU A 95 5.85 9.35 9.49
CA GLU A 95 6.47 9.37 10.82
C GLU A 95 5.84 8.34 11.75
N MET A 96 4.49 8.34 11.86
CA MET A 96 3.75 7.44 12.74
C MET A 96 3.91 5.96 12.34
N LEU A 97 3.87 5.65 11.05
CA LEU A 97 4.11 4.30 10.53
C LEU A 97 5.53 3.83 10.83
N THR A 98 6.52 4.67 10.58
CA THR A 98 7.93 4.36 10.83
C THR A 98 8.20 4.11 12.31
N ALA A 99 7.63 4.94 13.19
CA ALA A 99 7.73 4.79 14.64
C ALA A 99 7.14 3.47 15.16
N THR A 100 6.17 2.89 14.43
CA THR A 100 5.54 1.61 14.78
C THR A 100 6.09 0.41 14.00
N GLY A 101 7.24 0.57 13.33
CA GLY A 101 7.97 -0.51 12.69
C GLY A 101 7.54 -0.86 11.27
N TYR A 102 6.66 -0.06 10.65
CA TYR A 102 6.39 -0.22 9.23
C TYR A 102 7.53 0.34 8.38
N LYS A 103 7.77 -0.30 7.26
CA LYS A 103 8.65 0.24 6.21
C LYS A 103 7.80 0.97 5.18
N VAL A 104 7.82 2.29 5.18
CA VAL A 104 7.17 3.09 4.13
C VAL A 104 8.04 3.04 2.89
N GLU A 105 7.52 2.45 1.82
CA GLU A 105 8.25 2.29 0.55
C GLU A 105 7.99 3.43 -0.42
N GLU A 106 6.81 4.03 -0.34
CA GLU A 106 6.41 5.05 -1.31
C GLU A 106 5.43 6.06 -0.69
N THR A 107 5.62 7.32 -1.03
CA THR A 107 4.72 8.42 -0.66
C THR A 107 4.34 9.17 -1.93
N LEU A 108 3.05 9.36 -2.16
CA LEU A 108 2.50 10.02 -3.33
C LEU A 108 1.64 11.21 -2.91
N LEU A 109 1.73 12.29 -3.67
CA LEU A 109 0.84 13.45 -3.58
C LEU A 109 0.12 13.59 -4.93
N LEU A 110 -1.19 13.37 -4.93
CA LEU A 110 -2.02 13.34 -6.12
C LEU A 110 -3.09 14.44 -6.06
N PRO A 111 -3.58 14.93 -7.21
CA PRO A 111 -4.81 15.70 -7.26
C PRO A 111 -6.01 14.83 -6.87
N ASP A 112 -7.16 15.45 -6.61
CA ASP A 112 -8.43 14.76 -6.35
C ASP A 112 -9.00 14.17 -7.66
N ASP A 113 -8.23 13.26 -8.29
CA ASP A 113 -8.51 12.58 -9.57
C ASP A 113 -8.71 11.08 -9.37
N ALA A 114 -9.91 10.61 -9.76
CA ALA A 114 -10.31 9.22 -9.55
C ALA A 114 -9.49 8.21 -10.36
N ALA A 115 -9.09 8.56 -11.60
CA ALA A 115 -8.35 7.65 -12.46
C ALA A 115 -6.91 7.47 -11.98
N GLN A 116 -6.26 8.58 -11.58
CA GLN A 116 -4.92 8.53 -11.01
C GLN A 116 -4.89 7.76 -9.70
N LEU A 117 -5.83 8.04 -8.77
CA LEU A 117 -5.93 7.31 -7.51
C LEU A 117 -6.12 5.81 -7.74
N LYS A 118 -7.08 5.44 -8.61
CA LYS A 118 -7.34 4.03 -8.94
C LYS A 118 -6.09 3.33 -9.48
N THR A 119 -5.40 3.96 -10.43
CA THR A 119 -4.16 3.43 -11.02
C THR A 119 -3.10 3.16 -9.95
N GLN A 120 -2.91 4.11 -9.02
CA GLN A 120 -1.91 3.95 -7.96
C GLN A 120 -2.32 2.91 -6.92
N LEU A 121 -3.59 2.83 -6.53
CA LEU A 121 -4.07 1.78 -5.62
C LEU A 121 -3.84 0.38 -6.21
N LEU A 122 -4.19 0.17 -7.48
CA LEU A 122 -3.95 -1.10 -8.17
C LEU A 122 -2.45 -1.42 -8.29
N ARG A 123 -1.63 -0.45 -8.69
CA ARG A 123 -0.18 -0.63 -8.81
C ARG A 123 0.46 -1.00 -7.47
N LEU A 124 0.10 -0.30 -6.39
CA LEU A 124 0.66 -0.56 -5.06
C LEU A 124 0.20 -1.90 -4.49
N ALA A 125 -1.07 -2.27 -4.71
CA ALA A 125 -1.61 -3.52 -4.19
C ALA A 125 -1.17 -4.74 -5.02
N ASP A 126 -1.23 -4.68 -6.36
CA ASP A 126 -1.05 -5.84 -7.22
C ASP A 126 0.43 -6.02 -7.63
N ALA A 127 1.10 -4.95 -8.08
CA ALA A 127 2.47 -5.04 -8.58
C ALA A 127 3.52 -4.84 -7.47
N ARG A 128 3.33 -3.85 -6.58
CA ARG A 128 4.24 -3.63 -5.45
C ARG A 128 3.94 -4.53 -4.27
N GLN A 129 2.71 -5.01 -4.15
CA GLN A 129 2.22 -5.89 -3.08
C GLN A 129 2.60 -5.36 -1.69
N VAL A 130 2.37 -4.06 -1.44
CA VAL A 130 2.53 -3.50 -0.10
C VAL A 130 1.46 -4.08 0.83
N ASN A 131 1.74 -4.16 2.12
CA ASN A 131 0.81 -4.73 3.10
C ASN A 131 -0.29 -3.74 3.51
N LEU A 132 0.04 -2.43 3.47
CA LEU A 132 -0.85 -1.36 3.89
C LEU A 132 -0.75 -0.18 2.93
N ILE A 133 -1.91 0.34 2.51
CA ILE A 133 -2.01 1.63 1.83
C ILE A 133 -2.88 2.54 2.70
N LEU A 134 -2.31 3.65 3.14
CA LEU A 134 -3.06 4.72 3.79
C LEU A 134 -3.26 5.86 2.81
N THR A 135 -4.51 6.25 2.58
CA THR A 135 -4.82 7.48 1.84
C THR A 135 -5.24 8.57 2.82
N THR A 136 -4.99 9.82 2.54
CA THR A 136 -5.46 10.97 3.32
C THR A 136 -6.01 12.05 2.39
N GLY A 137 -7.17 12.62 2.75
CA GLY A 137 -7.90 13.58 1.92
C GLY A 137 -9.04 12.98 1.11
N GLY A 138 -9.92 13.82 0.59
CA GLY A 138 -11.05 13.44 -0.27
C GLY A 138 -12.09 12.51 0.38
N THR A 139 -12.31 12.59 1.71
CA THR A 139 -13.24 11.72 2.45
C THR A 139 -14.48 12.43 2.99
N GLY A 140 -14.69 13.69 2.66
CA GLY A 140 -15.82 14.49 3.10
C GLY A 140 -17.01 14.47 2.12
N PHE A 141 -17.81 15.54 2.12
CA PHE A 141 -19.04 15.66 1.34
C PHE A 141 -18.91 16.57 0.12
N ALA A 142 -17.71 17.12 -0.14
CA ALA A 142 -17.53 17.94 -1.33
C ALA A 142 -17.64 17.06 -2.60
N PRO A 143 -18.16 17.60 -3.72
CA PRO A 143 -18.30 16.82 -4.96
C PRO A 143 -17.01 16.20 -5.49
N ARG A 144 -15.86 16.79 -5.14
CA ARG A 144 -14.52 16.29 -5.49
C ARG A 144 -13.97 15.25 -4.49
N ASP A 145 -14.62 15.04 -3.36
CA ASP A 145 -14.22 14.02 -2.39
C ASP A 145 -14.59 12.63 -2.92
N ILE A 146 -13.67 11.98 -3.62
CA ILE A 146 -13.90 10.73 -4.36
C ILE A 146 -13.14 9.53 -3.78
N THR A 147 -12.34 9.75 -2.76
CA THR A 147 -11.44 8.73 -2.23
C THR A 147 -12.15 7.45 -1.79
N PRO A 148 -13.29 7.50 -1.06
CA PRO A 148 -14.00 6.31 -0.64
C PRO A 148 -14.55 5.49 -1.81
N GLU A 149 -15.12 6.15 -2.82
CA GLU A 149 -15.70 5.50 -3.99
C GLU A 149 -14.63 4.77 -4.79
N VAL A 150 -13.48 5.42 -5.01
CA VAL A 150 -12.35 4.80 -5.71
C VAL A 150 -11.80 3.62 -4.92
N THR A 151 -11.65 3.76 -3.60
CA THR A 151 -11.19 2.69 -2.72
C THR A 151 -12.13 1.48 -2.76
N LEU A 152 -13.44 1.70 -2.70
CA LEU A 152 -14.44 0.64 -2.82
C LEU A 152 -14.43 -0.01 -4.20
N SER A 153 -14.14 0.75 -5.26
CA SER A 153 -14.10 0.23 -6.64
C SER A 153 -12.96 -0.76 -6.91
N VAL A 154 -11.90 -0.75 -6.09
CA VAL A 154 -10.76 -1.68 -6.20
C VAL A 154 -10.80 -2.80 -5.16
N ALA A 155 -11.82 -2.82 -4.31
CA ALA A 155 -11.96 -3.79 -3.24
C ALA A 155 -12.28 -5.19 -3.77
N GLU A 156 -11.65 -6.20 -3.21
CA GLU A 156 -12.07 -7.60 -3.31
C GLU A 156 -12.92 -8.00 -2.10
N ARG A 157 -12.63 -7.43 -0.94
CA ARG A 157 -13.36 -7.65 0.32
C ARG A 157 -13.47 -6.35 1.09
N ASN A 158 -14.62 -6.09 1.66
CA ASN A 158 -14.81 -4.95 2.55
C ASN A 158 -14.29 -5.27 3.97
N ALA A 159 -13.70 -4.27 4.62
CA ALA A 159 -13.23 -4.34 6.01
C ALA A 159 -13.81 -3.16 6.82
N PRO A 160 -15.15 -3.00 6.91
CA PRO A 160 -15.81 -1.76 7.36
C PRO A 160 -15.48 -1.39 8.81
N GLY A 161 -15.15 -2.38 9.65
CA GLY A 161 -14.91 -2.18 11.08
C GLY A 161 -13.80 -1.17 11.39
N ILE A 162 -12.78 -1.02 10.52
CA ILE A 162 -11.70 -0.03 10.74
C ILE A 162 -12.26 1.39 10.53
N ALA A 163 -12.99 1.62 9.45
CA ALA A 163 -13.61 2.91 9.17
C ALA A 163 -14.70 3.28 10.20
N GLU A 164 -15.44 2.29 10.68
CA GLU A 164 -16.42 2.44 11.78
C GLU A 164 -15.73 2.82 13.08
N ALA A 165 -14.64 2.15 13.44
CA ALA A 165 -13.85 2.45 14.62
C ALA A 165 -13.30 3.88 14.60
N MET A 166 -12.80 4.34 13.46
CA MET A 166 -12.35 5.73 13.27
C MET A 166 -13.50 6.73 13.47
N ARG A 167 -14.68 6.48 12.89
CA ARG A 167 -15.86 7.34 13.09
C ARG A 167 -16.32 7.36 14.54
N TYR A 168 -16.39 6.19 15.16
CA TYR A 168 -16.73 6.09 16.58
C TYR A 168 -15.77 6.91 17.46
N HIS A 169 -14.47 6.72 17.27
CA HIS A 169 -13.45 7.49 17.99
C HIS A 169 -13.59 9.00 17.72
N SER A 170 -13.75 9.40 16.46
CA SER A 170 -13.92 10.81 16.11
C SER A 170 -15.15 11.46 16.74
N LEU A 171 -16.25 10.70 16.93
CA LEU A 171 -17.46 11.19 17.61
C LEU A 171 -17.24 11.51 19.08
N THR A 172 -16.26 10.89 19.74
CA THR A 172 -15.90 11.24 21.13
C THR A 172 -15.18 12.59 21.22
N ILE A 173 -14.64 13.08 20.08
CA ILE A 173 -13.87 14.33 19.98
C ILE A 173 -14.73 15.45 19.38
N THR A 174 -15.48 15.13 18.32
CA THR A 174 -16.33 16.10 17.62
C THR A 174 -17.54 15.45 16.94
N PRO A 175 -18.74 16.07 17.02
CA PRO A 175 -19.91 15.58 16.29
C PRO A 175 -19.69 15.49 14.77
N ARG A 176 -18.77 16.29 14.20
CA ARG A 176 -18.45 16.27 12.78
C ARG A 176 -17.83 14.96 12.31
N GLY A 177 -17.36 14.09 13.22
CA GLY A 177 -16.87 12.75 12.91
C GLY A 177 -17.87 11.92 12.10
N MET A 178 -19.19 12.13 12.28
CA MET A 178 -20.25 11.46 11.51
C MET A 178 -20.23 11.77 10.00
N LEU A 179 -19.60 12.85 9.60
CA LEU A 179 -19.52 13.27 8.19
C LEU A 179 -18.37 12.58 7.42
N SER A 180 -17.60 11.74 8.07
CA SER A 180 -16.54 10.97 7.40
C SER A 180 -17.15 9.83 6.59
N ARG A 181 -16.90 9.81 5.28
CA ARG A 181 -17.26 8.71 4.38
C ARG A 181 -16.13 7.72 4.18
N ALA A 182 -15.05 7.81 5.00
CA ALA A 182 -13.90 6.94 4.91
C ALA A 182 -14.29 5.46 4.78
N ALA A 183 -13.59 4.75 3.92
CA ALA A 183 -13.72 3.32 3.69
C ALA A 183 -12.44 2.58 4.07
N SER A 184 -12.56 1.28 4.34
CA SER A 184 -11.44 0.38 4.51
C SER A 184 -11.75 -0.95 3.84
N VAL A 185 -10.77 -1.47 3.08
CA VAL A 185 -10.96 -2.64 2.20
C VAL A 185 -9.70 -3.50 2.13
N LEU A 186 -9.87 -4.73 1.68
CA LEU A 186 -8.79 -5.63 1.32
C LEU A 186 -8.77 -5.84 -0.20
N ARG A 187 -7.57 -5.77 -0.79
CA ARG A 187 -7.28 -6.21 -2.14
C ARG A 187 -6.07 -7.14 -2.11
N GLY A 188 -6.27 -8.40 -2.51
CA GLY A 188 -5.27 -9.46 -2.31
C GLY A 188 -4.86 -9.54 -0.85
N LYS A 189 -3.59 -9.24 -0.58
CA LYS A 189 -2.99 -9.20 0.77
C LYS A 189 -2.79 -7.77 1.30
N THR A 190 -3.27 -6.77 0.59
CA THR A 190 -3.12 -5.36 0.92
C THR A 190 -4.36 -4.84 1.64
N LEU A 191 -4.17 -4.25 2.80
CA LEU A 191 -5.19 -3.45 3.48
C LEU A 191 -5.10 -2.00 2.97
N ILE A 192 -6.24 -1.43 2.56
CA ILE A 192 -6.36 -0.03 2.13
C ILE A 192 -7.29 0.68 3.10
N VAL A 193 -6.85 1.80 3.69
CA VAL A 193 -7.63 2.57 4.66
C VAL A 193 -7.60 4.06 4.28
N ASN A 194 -8.76 4.68 4.24
CA ASN A 194 -8.87 6.12 4.02
C ASN A 194 -8.84 6.86 5.36
N LEU A 195 -7.94 7.82 5.50
CA LEU A 195 -7.83 8.73 6.64
C LEU A 195 -8.45 10.10 6.30
N PRO A 196 -8.84 10.88 7.30
CA PRO A 196 -9.28 12.27 7.09
C PRO A 196 -8.13 13.12 6.52
N GLY A 197 -8.48 14.28 5.92
CA GLY A 197 -7.48 15.15 5.27
C GLY A 197 -6.71 16.07 6.23
N SER A 198 -7.21 16.39 7.42
CA SER A 198 -6.53 17.30 8.34
C SER A 198 -5.47 16.56 9.19
N PRO A 199 -4.25 17.13 9.37
CA PRO A 199 -3.19 16.49 10.16
C PRO A 199 -3.64 16.12 11.58
N LYS A 200 -4.43 16.98 12.23
CA LYS A 200 -4.95 16.70 13.57
C LYS A 200 -5.85 15.46 13.57
N ALA A 201 -6.82 15.39 12.68
CA ALA A 201 -7.72 14.24 12.60
C ALA A 201 -6.99 12.96 12.11
N VAL A 202 -5.98 13.08 11.25
CA VAL A 202 -5.07 11.98 10.89
C VAL A 202 -4.43 11.40 12.12
N LYS A 203 -3.79 12.24 12.95
CA LYS A 203 -3.12 11.80 14.18
C LYS A 203 -4.08 11.08 15.12
N GLU A 204 -5.20 11.70 15.45
CA GLU A 204 -6.21 11.16 16.36
C GLU A 204 -6.72 9.78 15.90
N ASN A 205 -7.05 9.64 14.62
CA ASN A 205 -7.58 8.39 14.07
C ASN A 205 -6.49 7.32 13.94
N LEU A 206 -5.31 7.69 13.47
CA LEU A 206 -4.23 6.72 13.25
C LEU A 206 -3.69 6.19 14.58
N GLU A 207 -3.54 7.02 15.62
CA GLU A 207 -3.19 6.58 16.98
C GLU A 207 -4.17 5.53 17.50
N TYR A 208 -5.47 5.70 17.19
CA TYR A 208 -6.51 4.78 17.66
C TYR A 208 -6.49 3.43 16.93
N ILE A 209 -6.35 3.41 15.61
CA ILE A 209 -6.46 2.17 14.83
C ILE A 209 -5.12 1.42 14.67
N LEU A 210 -3.99 2.14 14.61
CA LEU A 210 -2.68 1.58 14.25
C LEU A 210 -2.24 0.37 15.09
N PRO A 211 -2.49 0.31 16.41
CA PRO A 211 -2.15 -0.85 17.22
C PRO A 211 -2.80 -2.16 16.77
N SER A 212 -3.98 -2.07 16.15
CA SER A 212 -4.74 -3.25 15.68
C SER A 212 -4.43 -3.66 14.24
N LEU A 213 -3.91 -2.72 13.41
CA LEU A 213 -3.73 -2.96 11.97
C LEU A 213 -2.71 -4.05 11.69
N ALA A 214 -1.60 -4.09 12.42
CA ALA A 214 -0.52 -5.05 12.18
C ALA A 214 -1.01 -6.50 12.25
N HIS A 215 -1.86 -6.83 13.24
CA HIS A 215 -2.43 -8.15 13.38
C HIS A 215 -3.34 -8.51 12.19
N GLY A 216 -4.29 -7.64 11.83
CA GLY A 216 -5.18 -7.86 10.68
C GLY A 216 -4.43 -8.00 9.34
N ILE A 217 -3.37 -7.22 9.16
CA ILE A 217 -2.51 -7.28 7.97
C ILE A 217 -1.75 -8.63 7.92
N ARG A 218 -1.20 -9.11 9.04
CA ARG A 218 -0.51 -10.40 9.10
C ARG A 218 -1.44 -11.55 8.79
N LEU A 219 -2.68 -11.52 9.29
CA LEU A 219 -3.72 -12.49 8.94
C LEU A 219 -4.04 -12.46 7.43
N ALA A 220 -4.24 -11.27 6.86
CA ALA A 220 -4.52 -11.10 5.42
C ALA A 220 -3.35 -11.59 4.55
N ALA A 221 -2.12 -11.43 5.03
CA ALA A 221 -0.90 -11.90 4.36
C ALA A 221 -0.65 -13.41 4.53
N GLY A 222 -1.38 -14.08 5.44
CA GLY A 222 -1.15 -15.50 5.79
C GLY A 222 0.14 -15.71 6.58
N LEU A 223 0.59 -14.70 7.33
CA LEU A 223 1.81 -14.74 8.14
C LEU A 223 1.54 -15.15 9.60
N ASP A 224 0.32 -14.97 10.08
CA ASP A 224 -0.12 -15.40 11.41
C ASP A 224 -1.07 -16.60 11.28
N GLY A 225 -0.95 -17.55 12.22
CA GLY A 225 -1.89 -18.66 12.37
C GLY A 225 -3.22 -18.22 13.02
N GLU A 226 -4.08 -19.19 13.36
CA GLU A 226 -5.42 -18.97 13.88
C GLU A 226 -5.49 -17.96 15.04
N CYS A 227 -6.45 -17.03 14.94
CA CYS A 227 -6.77 -16.03 15.95
C CYS A 227 -7.52 -16.69 17.13
N ALA A 228 -6.85 -17.52 17.93
CA ALA A 228 -7.42 -17.98 19.18
C ALA A 228 -7.21 -16.89 20.26
N ARG A 229 -8.29 -16.31 20.79
CA ARG A 229 -8.23 -15.57 22.04
C ARG A 229 -7.73 -16.55 23.13
N LYS A 230 -6.53 -16.29 23.63
CA LYS A 230 -6.07 -16.89 24.89
C LYS A 230 -6.78 -16.25 26.05
#